data_5692056060cf177841ba86dbeb6ba42f
#
_entry.id   5692056060cf177841ba86dbeb6ba42f
#
_cell.length_a   1.000
_cell.length_b   1.000
_cell.length_c   1.000
_cell.angle_alpha   90.00
_cell.angle_beta   90.00
_cell.angle_gamma   90.00
#
_symmetry.space_group_name_H-M   'P 1'
#
loop_
_entity.id
_entity.type
_entity.pdbx_description
1 polymer ?
#
loop_
_entity_poly.entity_id
_entity_poly.type
_entity_poly.pdbx_seq_one_letter_code
_entity_poly.pdbx_strand_id
1 'polypeptide(L)'
;DVVPLIGLNRAIVRQGLKVLRGKNNLGLKTLIELNNIENNVTAYHLGFVLGPRINAGGRVGKSSHGANLLLNNNAQETFKLASELNNYNKERQNLESELLNQILNTNYKDNSDPVVILYGENWHEGVIGIIASRIKEKSNKPTIIISVNSGLGKGSARSIYAFDIGSIIISAVQAGILVKGGGHKMAGGFTINMKKINEFKEFVFNKFRSINMQLEDKRKYYFDAEIAPSAVNIDFLEKINLLAPFG
;
A
#
# COMPACT_ATOMS: atom_id res chain seq x y z
N ASP A 1 -3.31 -7.09 -6.43
CA ASP A 1 -3.17 -5.85 -5.71
C ASP A 1 -4.30 -4.89 -6.09
N VAL A 2 -4.09 -3.71 -6.55
CA VAL A 2 -5.13 -2.69 -6.83
C VAL A 2 -5.84 -2.83 -8.18
N VAL A 3 -5.74 -3.97 -8.81
CA VAL A 3 -6.36 -4.23 -10.12
C VAL A 3 -7.84 -4.56 -9.92
N PRO A 4 -8.78 -3.88 -10.59
CA PRO A 4 -10.19 -4.22 -10.53
C PRO A 4 -10.45 -5.66 -10.97
N LEU A 5 -11.17 -6.45 -10.16
CA LEU A 5 -11.49 -7.85 -10.45
C LEU A 5 -12.71 -7.97 -11.39
N ILE A 6 -12.58 -7.38 -12.59
CA ILE A 6 -13.58 -7.43 -13.66
C ILE A 6 -12.97 -8.04 -14.93
N GLY A 7 -13.80 -8.55 -15.82
CA GLY A 7 -13.39 -9.06 -17.13
C GLY A 7 -12.20 -10.03 -17.05
N LEU A 8 -11.16 -9.75 -17.83
CA LEU A 8 -9.96 -10.58 -17.94
C LEU A 8 -9.20 -10.71 -16.60
N ASN A 9 -9.08 -9.62 -15.83
CA ASN A 9 -8.40 -9.64 -14.54
C ASN A 9 -9.05 -10.64 -13.58
N ARG A 10 -10.38 -10.64 -13.52
CA ARG A 10 -11.12 -11.60 -12.72
C ARG A 10 -10.91 -13.05 -13.20
N ALA A 11 -10.92 -13.28 -14.51
CA ALA A 11 -10.68 -14.60 -15.09
C ALA A 11 -9.28 -15.13 -14.72
N ILE A 12 -8.25 -14.27 -14.82
CA ILE A 12 -6.87 -14.61 -14.43
C ILE A 12 -6.78 -14.95 -12.94
N VAL A 13 -7.37 -14.14 -12.07
CA VAL A 13 -7.35 -14.40 -10.62
C VAL A 13 -8.10 -15.69 -10.28
N ARG A 14 -9.28 -15.90 -10.88
CA ARG A 14 -10.05 -17.13 -10.67
C ARG A 14 -9.27 -18.38 -11.08
N GLN A 15 -8.63 -18.33 -12.24
CA GLN A 15 -7.80 -19.46 -12.73
C GLN A 15 -6.52 -19.61 -11.90
N GLY A 16 -5.85 -18.50 -11.55
CA GLY A 16 -4.67 -18.50 -10.69
C GLY A 16 -4.93 -19.11 -9.32
N LEU A 17 -6.09 -18.81 -8.70
CA LEU A 17 -6.48 -19.45 -7.44
C LEU A 17 -6.69 -20.96 -7.56
N LYS A 18 -7.23 -21.45 -8.70
CA LYS A 18 -7.33 -22.89 -8.94
C LYS A 18 -5.95 -23.55 -9.04
N VAL A 19 -5.03 -22.95 -9.79
CA VAL A 19 -3.64 -23.42 -9.92
C VAL A 19 -2.92 -23.41 -8.58
N LEU A 20 -3.11 -22.36 -7.80
CA LEU A 20 -2.50 -22.21 -6.48
C LEU A 20 -2.97 -23.27 -5.48
N ARG A 21 -4.24 -23.65 -5.53
CA ARG A 21 -4.79 -24.74 -4.70
C ARG A 21 -4.16 -26.10 -5.04
N GLY A 22 -3.68 -26.29 -6.27
CA GLY A 22 -2.88 -27.46 -6.68
C GLY A 22 -1.48 -27.52 -6.05
N LYS A 23 -1.04 -26.44 -5.37
CA LYS A 23 0.25 -26.35 -4.63
C LYS A 23 1.49 -26.72 -5.49
N ASN A 24 1.45 -26.43 -6.79
CA ASN A 24 2.52 -26.81 -7.73
C ASN A 24 3.80 -25.96 -7.57
N ASN A 25 3.68 -24.72 -7.06
CA ASN A 25 4.83 -23.88 -6.77
C ASN A 25 5.27 -24.10 -5.32
N LEU A 26 6.49 -24.60 -5.13
CA LEU A 26 7.03 -24.96 -3.82
C LEU A 26 7.11 -23.75 -2.88
N GLY A 27 7.50 -22.57 -3.36
CA GLY A 27 7.58 -21.34 -2.57
C GLY A 27 6.24 -20.89 -2.04
N LEU A 28 5.22 -20.87 -2.89
CA LEU A 28 3.85 -20.50 -2.48
C LEU A 28 3.25 -21.54 -1.53
N LYS A 29 3.48 -22.84 -1.81
CA LYS A 29 3.07 -23.92 -0.92
C LYS A 29 3.65 -23.74 0.48
N THR A 30 4.96 -23.50 0.57
CA THR A 30 5.65 -23.31 1.86
C THR A 30 5.13 -22.07 2.61
N LEU A 31 4.87 -20.95 1.92
CA LEU A 31 4.27 -19.77 2.56
C LEU A 31 2.85 -20.03 3.06
N ILE A 32 2.05 -20.78 2.33
CA ILE A 32 0.68 -21.18 2.70
C ILE A 32 0.74 -22.01 3.99
N GLU A 33 1.61 -23.01 4.04
CA GLU A 33 1.78 -23.89 5.20
C GLU A 33 2.31 -23.14 6.43
N LEU A 34 3.33 -22.30 6.29
CA LEU A 34 3.88 -21.47 7.38
C LEU A 34 2.87 -20.47 7.96
N ASN A 35 1.83 -20.14 7.21
CA ASN A 35 0.80 -19.20 7.67
C ASN A 35 -0.53 -19.88 8.01
N ASN A 36 -0.53 -21.21 8.14
CA ASN A 36 -1.71 -22.01 8.51
C ASN A 36 -2.93 -21.71 7.64
N ILE A 37 -2.71 -21.44 6.35
CA ILE A 37 -3.80 -21.26 5.41
C ILE A 37 -4.28 -22.65 5.00
N GLU A 38 -5.50 -22.98 5.41
CA GLU A 38 -6.15 -24.22 5.04
C GLU A 38 -6.42 -24.30 3.52
N ASN A 39 -7.07 -25.35 3.06
CA ASN A 39 -7.18 -25.68 1.64
C ASN A 39 -7.89 -24.65 0.77
N ASN A 40 -8.55 -23.63 1.34
CA ASN A 40 -9.32 -22.65 0.57
C ASN A 40 -8.60 -21.29 0.45
N VAL A 41 -7.53 -21.25 -0.31
CA VAL A 41 -6.84 -19.98 -0.65
C VAL A 41 -7.77 -19.09 -1.47
N THR A 42 -7.94 -17.84 -1.01
CA THR A 42 -8.81 -16.82 -1.62
C THR A 42 -8.00 -15.61 -2.11
N ALA A 43 -8.66 -14.68 -2.81
CA ALA A 43 -8.06 -13.40 -3.21
C ALA A 43 -7.55 -12.61 -1.99
N TYR A 44 -8.24 -12.68 -0.84
CA TYR A 44 -7.78 -12.09 0.43
C TYR A 44 -6.39 -12.62 0.83
N HIS A 45 -6.18 -13.92 0.78
CA HIS A 45 -4.88 -14.52 1.12
C HIS A 45 -3.77 -14.04 0.18
N LEU A 46 -4.07 -13.87 -1.12
CA LEU A 46 -3.10 -13.32 -2.07
C LEU A 46 -2.74 -11.86 -1.72
N GLY A 47 -3.73 -11.03 -1.47
CA GLY A 47 -3.52 -9.59 -1.23
C GLY A 47 -2.98 -9.25 0.16
N PHE A 48 -3.40 -9.98 1.21
CA PHE A 48 -3.14 -9.59 2.61
C PHE A 48 -2.26 -10.56 3.39
N VAL A 49 -2.00 -11.75 2.87
CA VAL A 49 -1.14 -12.74 3.54
C VAL A 49 0.12 -13.03 2.73
N LEU A 50 -0.01 -13.54 1.52
CA LEU A 50 1.13 -13.99 0.71
C LEU A 50 1.87 -12.80 0.06
N GLY A 51 1.14 -11.89 -0.59
CA GLY A 51 1.70 -10.72 -1.26
C GLY A 51 2.55 -9.82 -0.35
N PRO A 52 2.08 -9.43 0.84
CA PRO A 52 2.87 -8.64 1.78
C PRO A 52 4.18 -9.30 2.20
N ARG A 53 4.22 -10.63 2.35
CA ARG A 53 5.44 -11.39 2.70
C ARG A 53 6.43 -11.41 1.55
N ILE A 54 5.97 -11.72 0.34
CA ILE A 54 6.80 -11.70 -0.86
C ILE A 54 7.43 -10.31 -1.06
N ASN A 55 6.66 -9.26 -0.81
CA ASN A 55 7.10 -7.86 -0.95
C ASN A 55 7.96 -7.36 0.23
N ALA A 56 7.96 -8.05 1.38
CA ALA A 56 8.65 -7.58 2.58
C ALA A 56 10.16 -7.49 2.39
N GLY A 57 10.76 -8.40 1.62
CA GLY A 57 12.18 -8.35 1.30
C GLY A 57 12.61 -7.07 0.62
N GLY A 58 11.80 -6.52 -0.27
CA GLY A 58 12.05 -5.24 -0.94
C GLY A 58 11.82 -4.00 -0.06
N ARG A 59 11.27 -4.16 1.14
CA ARG A 59 11.01 -3.06 2.08
C ARG A 59 12.01 -2.97 3.22
N VAL A 60 12.30 -4.09 3.86
CA VAL A 60 13.13 -4.14 5.07
C VAL A 60 14.28 -5.15 4.98
N GLY A 61 14.40 -5.89 3.88
CA GLY A 61 15.40 -6.94 3.70
C GLY A 61 16.01 -6.97 2.31
N LYS A 62 16.18 -8.17 1.78
CA LYS A 62 16.75 -8.41 0.45
C LYS A 62 15.65 -8.51 -0.61
N SER A 63 15.64 -7.59 -1.55
CA SER A 63 14.61 -7.48 -2.60
C SER A 63 14.50 -8.73 -3.50
N SER A 64 15.59 -9.47 -3.68
CA SER A 64 15.61 -10.69 -4.48
C SER A 64 14.92 -11.90 -3.82
N HIS A 65 14.70 -11.89 -2.49
CA HIS A 65 14.20 -13.06 -1.76
C HIS A 65 12.81 -13.49 -2.23
N GLY A 66 11.94 -12.53 -2.57
CA GLY A 66 10.61 -12.86 -3.11
C GLY A 66 10.67 -13.60 -4.44
N ALA A 67 11.50 -13.13 -5.36
CA ALA A 67 11.70 -13.80 -6.65
C ALA A 67 12.38 -15.17 -6.47
N ASN A 68 13.43 -15.24 -5.67
CA ASN A 68 14.15 -16.49 -5.39
C ASN A 68 13.23 -17.55 -4.76
N LEU A 69 12.33 -17.15 -3.84
CA LEU A 69 11.35 -18.06 -3.27
C LEU A 69 10.46 -18.70 -4.34
N LEU A 70 9.98 -17.90 -5.30
CA LEU A 70 9.05 -18.37 -6.34
C LEU A 70 9.74 -19.27 -7.39
N LEU A 71 11.04 -19.11 -7.59
CA LEU A 71 11.84 -19.83 -8.57
C LEU A 71 12.54 -21.07 -8.00
N ASN A 72 12.62 -21.20 -6.67
CA ASN A 72 13.39 -22.26 -6.03
C ASN A 72 12.62 -23.59 -6.01
N ASN A 73 13.34 -24.67 -6.32
CA ASN A 73 12.82 -26.05 -6.31
C ASN A 73 13.45 -26.90 -5.18
N ASN A 74 14.40 -26.35 -4.42
CA ASN A 74 14.99 -27.04 -3.27
C ASN A 74 14.17 -26.78 -2.01
N ALA A 75 13.69 -27.82 -1.33
CA ALA A 75 12.79 -27.70 -0.20
C ALA A 75 13.42 -26.98 1.00
N GLN A 76 14.70 -27.24 1.30
CA GLN A 76 15.38 -26.61 2.45
C GLN A 76 15.61 -25.12 2.23
N GLU A 77 16.10 -24.75 1.05
CA GLU A 77 16.29 -23.33 0.69
C GLU A 77 14.95 -22.58 0.62
N THR A 78 13.93 -23.20 0.05
CA THR A 78 12.58 -22.63 -0.02
C THR A 78 12.02 -22.37 1.37
N PHE A 79 12.17 -23.31 2.31
CA PHE A 79 11.74 -23.12 3.70
C PHE A 79 12.50 -21.97 4.38
N LYS A 80 13.83 -21.89 4.16
CA LYS A 80 14.66 -20.80 4.68
C LYS A 80 14.20 -19.45 4.15
N LEU A 81 14.03 -19.31 2.81
CA LEU A 81 13.56 -18.07 2.17
C LEU A 81 12.16 -17.66 2.65
N ALA A 82 11.24 -18.61 2.75
CA ALA A 82 9.88 -18.35 3.22
C ALA A 82 9.87 -17.87 4.69
N SER A 83 10.71 -18.48 5.54
CA SER A 83 10.86 -18.09 6.94
C SER A 83 11.47 -16.68 7.06
N GLU A 84 12.49 -16.36 6.28
CA GLU A 84 13.10 -15.02 6.25
C GLU A 84 12.09 -13.96 5.80
N LEU A 85 11.33 -14.22 4.72
CA LEU A 85 10.28 -13.33 4.25
C LEU A 85 9.15 -13.12 5.28
N ASN A 86 8.80 -14.17 6.02
CA ASN A 86 7.84 -14.07 7.10
C ASN A 86 8.37 -13.17 8.24
N ASN A 87 9.66 -13.29 8.58
CA ASN A 87 10.31 -12.42 9.58
C ASN A 87 10.40 -10.97 9.09
N TYR A 88 10.80 -10.72 7.84
CA TYR A 88 10.77 -9.38 7.25
C TYR A 88 9.36 -8.77 7.29
N ASN A 89 8.32 -9.57 7.03
CA ASN A 89 6.96 -9.05 7.11
C ASN A 89 6.56 -8.66 8.55
N LYS A 90 6.99 -9.43 9.57
CA LYS A 90 6.78 -9.07 10.97
C LYS A 90 7.53 -7.79 11.33
N GLU A 91 8.80 -7.69 10.94
CA GLU A 91 9.63 -6.49 11.15
C GLU A 91 8.99 -5.26 10.50
N ARG A 92 8.56 -5.39 9.23
CA ARG A 92 7.83 -4.32 8.54
C ARG A 92 6.56 -3.89 9.30
N GLN A 93 5.79 -4.84 9.85
CA GLN A 93 4.59 -4.55 10.62
C GLN A 93 4.90 -3.81 11.92
N ASN A 94 5.99 -4.18 12.60
CA ASN A 94 6.43 -3.50 13.82
C ASN A 94 6.85 -2.06 13.52
N LEU A 95 7.74 -1.85 12.53
CA LEU A 95 8.16 -0.52 12.09
C LEU A 95 6.98 0.36 11.67
N GLU A 96 6.00 -0.23 10.97
CA GLU A 96 4.78 0.45 10.58
C GLU A 96 3.93 0.88 11.78
N SER A 97 3.74 -0.02 12.75
CA SER A 97 2.96 0.25 13.95
C SER A 97 3.62 1.31 14.84
N GLU A 98 4.92 1.22 15.03
CA GLU A 98 5.71 2.18 15.80
C GLU A 98 5.63 3.58 15.18
N LEU A 99 5.91 3.70 13.88
CA LEU A 99 5.86 4.98 13.20
C LEU A 99 4.45 5.56 13.16
N LEU A 100 3.44 4.73 12.91
CA LEU A 100 2.06 5.18 12.92
C LEU A 100 1.65 5.71 14.30
N ASN A 101 2.00 5.01 15.39
CA ASN A 101 1.73 5.45 16.74
C ASN A 101 2.48 6.76 17.08
N GLN A 102 3.75 6.86 16.67
CA GLN A 102 4.52 8.10 16.84
C GLN A 102 3.81 9.29 16.17
N ILE A 103 3.35 9.13 14.94
CA ILE A 103 2.65 10.18 14.19
C ILE A 103 1.28 10.49 14.82
N LEU A 104 0.52 9.46 15.23
CA LEU A 104 -0.81 9.65 15.81
C LEU A 104 -0.77 10.39 17.14
N ASN A 105 0.35 10.33 17.86
CA ASN A 105 0.59 11.08 19.11
C ASN A 105 1.00 12.54 18.86
N THR A 106 1.23 12.94 17.60
CA THR A 106 1.43 14.34 17.24
C THR A 106 0.09 15.01 16.93
N ASN A 107 0.00 16.33 17.08
CA ASN A 107 -1.22 17.11 16.80
C ASN A 107 -1.48 17.32 15.29
N TYR A 108 -1.06 16.37 14.42
CA TYR A 108 -1.24 16.52 12.97
C TYR A 108 -2.72 16.61 12.54
N LYS A 109 -3.65 16.12 13.38
CA LYS A 109 -5.10 16.14 13.11
C LYS A 109 -5.72 17.52 13.25
N ASP A 110 -5.14 18.35 14.11
CA ASP A 110 -5.67 19.68 14.43
C ASP A 110 -5.24 20.73 13.38
N ASN A 111 -4.43 20.29 12.40
CA ASN A 111 -3.94 21.15 11.34
C ASN A 111 -4.97 21.27 10.21
N SER A 112 -5.40 22.51 9.92
CA SER A 112 -6.30 22.85 8.81
C SER A 112 -5.66 22.73 7.42
N ASP A 113 -4.38 22.32 7.35
CA ASP A 113 -3.65 22.19 6.10
C ASP A 113 -4.40 21.31 5.08
N PRO A 114 -4.45 21.72 3.81
CA PRO A 114 -5.17 21.00 2.76
C PRO A 114 -4.50 19.67 2.38
N VAL A 115 -3.21 19.55 2.62
CA VAL A 115 -2.38 18.37 2.38
C VAL A 115 -1.63 18.03 3.65
N VAL A 116 -1.65 16.77 4.07
CA VAL A 116 -0.87 16.32 5.23
C VAL A 116 0.57 16.10 4.79
N ILE A 117 1.51 16.89 5.31
CA ILE A 117 2.95 16.75 5.03
C ILE A 117 3.67 16.59 6.36
N LEU A 118 4.24 15.40 6.58
CA LEU A 118 4.96 15.06 7.80
C LEU A 118 6.37 14.58 7.45
N TYR A 119 7.32 14.95 8.29
CA TYR A 119 8.70 14.51 8.14
C TYR A 119 9.31 14.19 9.51
N GLY A 120 10.27 13.31 9.50
CA GLY A 120 11.01 12.94 10.71
C GLY A 120 12.32 12.27 10.37
N GLU A 121 13.24 12.33 11.35
CA GLU A 121 14.56 11.72 11.23
C GLU A 121 14.48 10.21 11.47
N ASN A 122 15.27 9.47 10.72
CA ASN A 122 15.45 8.02 10.87
C ASN A 122 14.17 7.18 10.69
N TRP A 123 13.14 7.73 10.07
CA TRP A 123 11.98 6.93 9.68
C TRP A 123 12.38 5.93 8.59
N HIS A 124 11.98 4.67 8.73
CA HIS A 124 12.37 3.65 7.78
C HIS A 124 11.73 3.87 6.40
N GLU A 125 12.55 4.09 5.36
CA GLU A 125 12.09 4.42 3.99
C GLU A 125 11.12 3.38 3.40
N GLY A 126 11.29 2.10 3.74
CA GLY A 126 10.46 1.00 3.25
C GLY A 126 9.00 1.03 3.75
N VAL A 127 8.70 1.79 4.83
CA VAL A 127 7.35 1.84 5.41
C VAL A 127 6.65 3.19 5.23
N ILE A 128 7.37 4.30 4.93
CA ILE A 128 6.74 5.63 4.80
C ILE A 128 5.60 5.66 3.78
N GLY A 129 5.68 4.87 2.70
CA GLY A 129 4.62 4.79 1.71
C GLY A 129 3.35 4.09 2.22
N ILE A 130 3.48 3.15 3.15
CA ILE A 130 2.36 2.49 3.80
C ILE A 130 1.70 3.47 4.79
N ILE A 131 2.52 4.18 5.57
CA ILE A 131 2.06 5.22 6.49
C ILE A 131 1.31 6.33 5.75
N ALA A 132 1.86 6.80 4.62
CA ALA A 132 1.17 7.79 3.78
C ALA A 132 -0.21 7.31 3.33
N SER A 133 -0.36 6.03 2.95
CA SER A 133 -1.67 5.45 2.60
C SER A 133 -2.62 5.44 3.78
N ARG A 134 -2.18 4.98 4.96
CA ARG A 134 -3.03 4.90 6.16
C ARG A 134 -3.49 6.26 6.66
N ILE A 135 -2.60 7.25 6.65
CA ILE A 135 -2.96 8.61 7.04
C ILE A 135 -3.91 9.23 6.04
N LYS A 136 -3.66 9.06 4.73
CA LYS A 136 -4.57 9.49 3.66
C LYS A 136 -5.98 8.91 3.85
N GLU A 137 -6.10 7.62 4.16
CA GLU A 137 -7.40 6.97 4.40
C GLU A 137 -8.12 7.53 5.62
N LYS A 138 -7.38 7.83 6.69
CA LYS A 138 -7.97 8.41 7.91
C LYS A 138 -8.37 9.88 7.76
N SER A 139 -7.55 10.67 7.05
CA SER A 139 -7.75 12.12 6.92
C SER A 139 -8.58 12.52 5.70
N ASN A 140 -8.71 11.62 4.71
CA ASN A 140 -9.23 11.90 3.37
C ASN A 140 -8.53 13.10 2.69
N LYS A 141 -7.25 13.30 2.99
CA LYS A 141 -6.40 14.34 2.40
C LYS A 141 -5.21 13.72 1.68
N PRO A 142 -4.69 14.35 0.61
CA PRO A 142 -3.39 13.97 0.07
C PRO A 142 -2.36 13.96 1.20
N THR A 143 -1.51 12.95 1.23
CA THR A 143 -0.56 12.76 2.34
C THR A 143 0.84 12.48 1.81
N ILE A 144 1.81 13.18 2.36
CA ILE A 144 3.23 13.08 2.05
C ILE A 144 3.99 12.79 3.33
N ILE A 145 4.75 11.71 3.35
CA ILE A 145 5.62 11.32 4.46
C ILE A 145 7.07 11.34 3.99
N ILE A 146 7.93 12.01 4.74
CA ILE A 146 9.34 12.20 4.37
C ILE A 146 10.23 11.64 5.49
N SER A 147 11.05 10.67 5.16
CA SER A 147 12.15 10.20 6.02
C SER A 147 13.38 11.04 5.74
N VAL A 148 13.97 11.63 6.77
CA VAL A 148 15.17 12.48 6.66
C VAL A 148 16.36 11.73 7.23
N ASN A 149 17.43 11.62 6.43
CA ASN A 149 18.70 11.05 6.84
C ASN A 149 19.84 11.91 6.27
N SER A 150 20.77 12.31 7.13
CA SER A 150 21.98 13.06 6.74
C SER A 150 21.69 14.28 5.83
N GLY A 151 20.63 15.04 6.12
CA GLY A 151 20.26 16.25 5.40
C GLY A 151 19.48 16.02 4.09
N LEU A 152 19.26 14.77 3.70
CA LEU A 152 18.43 14.38 2.55
C LEU A 152 17.14 13.71 3.01
N GLY A 153 16.02 14.08 2.41
CA GLY A 153 14.70 13.47 2.62
C GLY A 153 14.33 12.53 1.48
N LYS A 154 13.81 11.37 1.83
CA LYS A 154 13.10 10.46 0.93
C LYS A 154 11.62 10.58 1.20
N GLY A 155 10.86 11.07 0.22
CA GLY A 155 9.43 11.28 0.34
C GLY A 155 8.61 10.22 -0.37
N SER A 156 7.50 9.84 0.25
CA SER A 156 6.45 9.04 -0.37
C SER A 156 5.11 9.74 -0.23
N ALA A 157 4.42 9.92 -1.35
CA ALA A 157 3.15 10.61 -1.43
C ALA A 157 2.02 9.65 -1.82
N ARG A 158 0.84 9.90 -1.26
CA ARG A 158 -0.41 9.24 -1.61
C ARG A 158 -1.51 10.28 -1.76
N SER A 159 -2.32 10.15 -2.78
CA SER A 159 -3.29 11.17 -3.15
C SER A 159 -4.74 10.68 -3.12
N ILE A 160 -5.65 11.64 -3.21
CA ILE A 160 -7.07 11.45 -3.46
C ILE A 160 -7.37 11.67 -4.94
N TYR A 161 -8.52 11.19 -5.40
CA TYR A 161 -8.86 11.14 -6.83
C TYR A 161 -8.72 12.49 -7.58
N ALA A 162 -9.04 13.59 -6.92
CA ALA A 162 -9.07 14.90 -7.55
C ALA A 162 -7.71 15.66 -7.53
N PHE A 163 -6.65 15.10 -6.92
CA PHE A 163 -5.36 15.76 -6.76
C PHE A 163 -4.23 14.92 -7.37
N ASP A 164 -3.75 15.31 -8.56
CA ASP A 164 -2.67 14.60 -9.27
C ASP A 164 -1.31 14.90 -8.63
N ILE A 165 -0.93 14.07 -7.66
CA ILE A 165 0.33 14.23 -6.93
C ILE A 165 1.57 13.97 -7.79
N GLY A 166 1.45 13.11 -8.79
CA GLY A 166 2.57 12.81 -9.72
C GLY A 166 2.99 14.04 -10.50
N SER A 167 2.03 14.74 -11.11
CA SER A 167 2.28 15.98 -11.85
C SER A 167 2.87 17.08 -10.95
N ILE A 168 2.44 17.15 -9.69
CA ILE A 168 2.96 18.12 -8.73
C ILE A 168 4.42 17.83 -8.37
N ILE A 169 4.77 16.56 -8.12
CA ILE A 169 6.14 16.14 -7.86
C ILE A 169 7.03 16.45 -9.07
N ILE A 170 6.59 16.16 -10.29
CA ILE A 170 7.34 16.46 -11.51
C ILE A 170 7.55 17.97 -11.63
N SER A 171 6.53 18.79 -11.40
CA SER A 171 6.63 20.25 -11.44
C SER A 171 7.58 20.78 -10.37
N ALA A 172 7.63 20.19 -9.18
CA ALA A 172 8.55 20.56 -8.12
C ALA A 172 10.02 20.19 -8.44
N VAL A 173 10.24 19.10 -9.19
CA VAL A 173 11.57 18.76 -9.73
C VAL A 173 12.00 19.79 -10.77
N GLN A 174 11.11 20.15 -11.70
CA GLN A 174 11.39 21.18 -12.72
C GLN A 174 11.67 22.56 -12.11
N ALA A 175 11.01 22.89 -11.00
CA ALA A 175 11.26 24.13 -10.25
C ALA A 175 12.54 24.08 -9.39
N GLY A 176 13.30 22.97 -9.40
CA GLY A 176 14.51 22.81 -8.61
C GLY A 176 14.29 22.70 -7.09
N ILE A 177 13.05 22.49 -6.65
CA ILE A 177 12.69 22.29 -5.23
C ILE A 177 13.06 20.88 -4.80
N LEU A 178 12.75 19.88 -5.64
CA LEU A 178 13.11 18.48 -5.43
C LEU A 178 14.38 18.12 -6.22
N VAL A 179 15.19 17.25 -5.65
CA VAL A 179 16.42 16.74 -6.31
C VAL A 179 16.03 15.80 -7.46
N LYS A 180 15.09 14.91 -7.22
CA LYS A 180 14.49 13.98 -8.18
C LYS A 180 13.17 13.47 -7.66
N GLY A 181 12.31 13.04 -8.54
CA GLY A 181 11.03 12.48 -8.17
C GLY A 181 10.20 12.14 -9.38
N GLY A 182 9.10 11.46 -9.13
CA GLY A 182 8.11 11.09 -10.13
C GLY A 182 6.98 10.31 -9.51
N GLY A 183 6.03 9.91 -10.33
CA GLY A 183 4.87 9.18 -9.87
C GLY A 183 3.76 9.17 -10.90
N HIS A 184 2.60 8.83 -10.42
CA HIS A 184 1.35 8.87 -11.17
C HIS A 184 0.27 9.58 -10.33
N LYS A 185 -0.92 9.75 -10.90
CA LYS A 185 -2.00 10.53 -10.31
C LYS A 185 -2.25 10.27 -8.82
N MET A 186 -2.12 9.01 -8.36
CA MET A 186 -2.50 8.61 -6.99
C MET A 186 -1.31 8.41 -6.05
N ALA A 187 -0.09 8.34 -6.56
CA ALA A 187 1.09 8.10 -5.74
C ALA A 187 2.37 8.61 -6.40
N GLY A 188 3.36 8.96 -5.59
CA GLY A 188 4.67 9.36 -6.07
C GLY A 188 5.75 9.22 -5.00
N GLY A 189 7.00 9.30 -5.45
CA GLY A 189 8.17 9.27 -4.61
C GLY A 189 9.18 10.32 -5.06
N PHE A 190 9.97 10.84 -4.13
CA PHE A 190 10.93 11.89 -4.44
C PHE A 190 12.10 11.92 -3.45
N THR A 191 13.12 12.67 -3.83
CA THR A 191 14.24 13.04 -2.95
C THR A 191 14.28 14.56 -2.82
N ILE A 192 14.48 15.05 -1.59
CA ILE A 192 14.48 16.47 -1.27
C ILE A 192 15.64 16.80 -0.33
N ASN A 193 16.22 18.00 -0.45
CA ASN A 193 17.11 18.53 0.58
C ASN A 193 16.28 18.97 1.79
N MET A 194 16.70 18.60 3.00
CA MET A 194 15.99 18.96 4.24
C MET A 194 15.67 20.46 4.33
N LYS A 195 16.62 21.32 3.90
CA LYS A 195 16.44 22.79 3.91
C LYS A 195 15.30 23.27 3.01
N LYS A 196 14.86 22.47 2.03
CA LYS A 196 13.80 22.82 1.08
C LYS A 196 12.42 22.22 1.44
N ILE A 197 12.28 21.55 2.59
CA ILE A 197 11.00 20.95 2.98
C ILE A 197 9.90 22.01 3.13
N ASN A 198 10.20 23.16 3.75
CA ASN A 198 9.21 24.23 3.90
C ASN A 198 8.85 24.87 2.55
N GLU A 199 9.82 25.09 1.65
CA GLU A 199 9.56 25.55 0.28
C GLU A 199 8.66 24.58 -0.49
N PHE A 200 8.94 23.29 -0.37
CA PHE A 200 8.11 22.24 -0.97
C PHE A 200 6.68 22.22 -0.39
N LYS A 201 6.54 22.39 0.92
CA LYS A 201 5.24 22.45 1.59
C LYS A 201 4.39 23.59 1.03
N GLU A 202 4.93 24.80 0.96
CA GLU A 202 4.24 25.95 0.38
C GLU A 202 3.92 25.75 -1.11
N PHE A 203 4.83 25.18 -1.87
CA PHE A 203 4.59 24.86 -3.28
C PHE A 203 3.39 23.92 -3.46
N VAL A 204 3.33 22.83 -2.68
CA VAL A 204 2.23 21.86 -2.71
C VAL A 204 0.91 22.51 -2.30
N PHE A 205 0.91 23.32 -1.25
CA PHE A 205 -0.30 24.04 -0.78
C PHE A 205 -0.83 25.01 -1.82
N ASN A 206 0.04 25.77 -2.47
CA ASN A 206 -0.35 26.71 -3.53
C ASN A 206 -0.95 25.96 -4.72
N LYS A 207 -0.35 24.84 -5.12
CA LYS A 207 -0.91 23.97 -6.16
C LYS A 207 -2.29 23.41 -5.77
N PHE A 208 -2.47 23.00 -4.51
CA PHE A 208 -3.76 22.51 -4.04
C PHE A 208 -4.84 23.62 -4.10
N ARG A 209 -4.52 24.83 -3.61
CA ARG A 209 -5.45 25.96 -3.64
C ARG A 209 -5.83 26.39 -5.05
N SER A 210 -4.89 26.29 -6.02
CA SER A 210 -5.13 26.66 -7.43
C SER A 210 -6.10 25.72 -8.15
N ILE A 211 -6.31 24.49 -7.65
CA ILE A 211 -7.22 23.52 -8.27
C ILE A 211 -8.69 23.79 -7.98
N ASN A 212 -8.99 24.81 -7.14
CA ASN A 212 -10.36 25.22 -6.78
C ASN A 212 -11.25 24.04 -6.34
N MET A 213 -10.65 23.07 -5.63
CA MET A 213 -11.34 21.88 -5.15
C MET A 213 -12.23 22.23 -3.97
N GLN A 214 -13.51 22.25 -4.21
CA GLN A 214 -14.44 21.90 -3.15
C GLN A 214 -14.21 20.41 -2.85
N LEU A 215 -13.48 20.14 -1.76
CA LEU A 215 -13.44 18.82 -1.16
C LEU A 215 -14.84 18.56 -0.59
N GLU A 216 -15.79 18.29 -1.45
CA GLU A 216 -17.04 17.69 -1.02
C GLU A 216 -16.68 16.33 -0.43
N ASP A 217 -16.91 16.19 0.85
CA ASP A 217 -16.73 14.92 1.60
C ASP A 217 -17.81 13.92 1.15
N LYS A 218 -17.87 13.68 -0.14
CA LYS A 218 -18.74 12.68 -0.73
C LYS A 218 -18.02 11.35 -0.72
N ARG A 219 -17.91 10.73 0.46
CA ARG A 219 -17.66 9.30 0.55
C ARG A 219 -18.86 8.60 -0.07
N LYS A 220 -18.75 8.30 -1.36
CA LYS A 220 -19.74 7.49 -2.04
C LYS A 220 -19.45 6.02 -1.72
N TYR A 221 -20.40 5.37 -1.10
CA TYR A 221 -20.42 3.93 -0.97
C TYR A 221 -21.20 3.37 -2.18
N TYR A 222 -20.54 2.50 -2.92
CA TYR A 222 -21.19 1.77 -3.99
C TYR A 222 -21.59 0.40 -3.44
N PHE A 223 -22.81 -0.01 -3.70
CA PHE A 223 -23.32 -1.32 -3.36
C PHE A 223 -24.05 -1.91 -4.56
N ASP A 224 -24.00 -3.23 -4.73
CA ASP A 224 -24.57 -3.91 -5.89
C ASP A 224 -26.07 -4.08 -5.75
N ALA A 225 -26.58 -4.27 -4.52
CA ALA A 225 -28.00 -4.42 -4.25
C ALA A 225 -28.37 -4.10 -2.80
N GLU A 226 -29.63 -3.74 -2.59
CA GLU A 226 -30.27 -3.66 -1.29
C GLU A 226 -31.07 -4.94 -1.05
N ILE A 227 -30.96 -5.50 0.15
CA ILE A 227 -31.66 -6.74 0.51
C ILE A 227 -32.44 -6.56 1.81
N ALA A 228 -33.59 -7.26 1.94
CA ALA A 228 -34.32 -7.28 3.18
C ALA A 228 -33.56 -8.08 4.27
N PRO A 229 -33.70 -7.73 5.56
CA PRO A 229 -33.03 -8.47 6.65
C PRO A 229 -33.35 -9.99 6.65
N SER A 230 -34.53 -10.38 6.22
CA SER A 230 -34.93 -11.79 6.09
C SER A 230 -34.17 -12.57 5.01
N ALA A 231 -33.57 -11.88 4.05
CA ALA A 231 -32.76 -12.51 3.01
C ALA A 231 -31.31 -12.79 3.48
N VAL A 232 -30.91 -12.26 4.64
CA VAL A 232 -29.59 -12.50 5.22
C VAL A 232 -29.58 -13.87 5.90
N ASN A 233 -29.28 -14.90 5.14
CA ASN A 233 -29.19 -16.28 5.62
C ASN A 233 -28.05 -17.04 4.95
N ILE A 234 -27.77 -18.27 5.44
CA ILE A 234 -26.62 -19.07 4.98
C ILE A 234 -26.76 -19.46 3.51
N ASP A 235 -27.94 -19.85 3.06
CA ASP A 235 -28.20 -20.26 1.67
C ASP A 235 -27.89 -19.09 0.69
N PHE A 236 -28.30 -17.88 1.04
CA PHE A 236 -27.98 -16.70 0.24
C PHE A 236 -26.47 -16.40 0.22
N LEU A 237 -25.80 -16.53 1.38
CA LEU A 237 -24.34 -16.35 1.46
C LEU A 237 -23.60 -17.39 0.61
N GLU A 238 -24.01 -18.65 0.62
CA GLU A 238 -23.42 -19.69 -0.20
C GLU A 238 -23.58 -19.40 -1.70
N LYS A 239 -24.74 -18.92 -2.11
CA LYS A 239 -25.01 -18.50 -3.50
C LYS A 239 -24.12 -17.31 -3.91
N ILE A 240 -23.95 -16.31 -3.04
CA ILE A 240 -23.03 -15.19 -3.30
C ILE A 240 -21.61 -15.71 -3.45
N ASN A 241 -21.16 -16.62 -2.59
CA ASN A 241 -19.80 -17.15 -2.63
C ASN A 241 -19.47 -17.88 -3.95
N LEU A 242 -20.47 -18.38 -4.70
CA LEU A 242 -20.25 -18.91 -6.05
C LEU A 242 -19.76 -17.84 -7.04
N LEU A 243 -20.02 -16.59 -6.76
CA LEU A 243 -19.58 -15.46 -7.59
C LEU A 243 -18.12 -15.06 -7.32
N ALA A 244 -17.47 -15.60 -6.29
CA ALA A 244 -16.07 -15.29 -5.97
C ALA A 244 -15.11 -15.59 -7.16
N PRO A 245 -13.95 -14.88 -7.25
CA PRO A 245 -13.41 -13.89 -6.30
C PRO A 245 -14.07 -12.52 -6.42
N PHE A 246 -14.26 -11.88 -5.27
CA PHE A 246 -14.69 -10.48 -5.19
C PHE A 246 -13.47 -9.55 -5.20
N GLY A 247 -13.64 -8.30 -5.68
CA GLY A 247 -12.64 -7.27 -5.79
C GLY A 247 -12.95 -6.03 -4.95
#